data_ebc6371c511a2e28e65ed8108740c566
#
_entry.id   ebc6371c511a2e28e65ed8108740c566
#
_cell.length_a   1.000
_cell.length_b   1.000
_cell.length_c   1.000
_cell.angle_alpha   90.00
_cell.angle_beta   90.00
_cell.angle_gamma   90.00
#
_symmetry.space_group_name_H-M   'P 1'
#
loop_
_entity.id
_entity.type
_entity.pdbx_description
1 polymer ?
#
loop_
_entity_poly.entity_id
_entity_poly.type
_entity_poly.pdbx_seq_one_letter_code
_entity_poly.pdbx_strand_id
1 'polypeptide(L)'
;LKGVIIAPVSQLDTITKDSLLKLEKSGIPVVLIDRDIRGARFDGVFVDNFGGAYDGVDVLIRNGHRKIAVIAGPSTSKPGKERLQGYRQAMEDAGIPVQEEYIAYGDFKSEKAYESTKYLLGLKNPPTAIFSSNNESTLGCLKYLTERGIVPGQEIALLGFDDIETLKVIDYKLSVVERDARKQGMEAMKLLMECFTDSKNRQRGKRILVPYQIILRGSEKSAKEICV
;
A
#
# COMPACT_ATOMS: atom_id res chain seq x y z
N LEU A 1 12.91 -6.62 -28.82
CA LEU A 1 12.17 -6.75 -27.60
C LEU A 1 11.32 -8.03 -27.67
N LYS A 2 11.44 -8.93 -26.69
CA LYS A 2 10.68 -10.21 -26.70
C LYS A 2 9.41 -10.14 -25.84
N GLY A 3 9.42 -9.34 -24.77
CA GLY A 3 8.27 -9.14 -23.88
C GLY A 3 8.49 -7.99 -22.91
N VAL A 4 7.44 -7.56 -22.21
CA VAL A 4 7.45 -6.43 -21.27
C VAL A 4 6.78 -6.81 -19.96
N ILE A 5 7.44 -6.52 -18.85
CA ILE A 5 6.82 -6.45 -17.52
C ILE A 5 6.88 -4.99 -17.09
N ILE A 6 5.74 -4.41 -16.72
CA ILE A 6 5.65 -2.97 -16.42
C ILE A 6 4.69 -2.68 -15.25
N ALA A 7 5.09 -1.75 -14.38
CA ALA A 7 4.21 -1.12 -13.40
C ALA A 7 3.77 0.26 -13.94
N PRO A 8 2.53 0.42 -14.41
CA PRO A 8 2.06 1.70 -14.94
C PRO A 8 2.04 2.79 -13.85
N VAL A 9 2.34 4.03 -14.22
CA VAL A 9 2.32 5.15 -13.26
C VAL A 9 0.89 5.44 -12.79
N SER A 10 -0.08 5.41 -13.71
CA SER A 10 -1.50 5.64 -13.42
C SER A 10 -2.39 4.66 -14.19
N GLN A 11 -3.47 4.22 -13.55
CA GLN A 11 -4.49 3.40 -14.22
C GLN A 11 -5.25 4.16 -15.32
N LEU A 12 -5.17 5.51 -15.33
CA LEU A 12 -5.84 6.39 -16.28
C LEU A 12 -4.92 6.83 -17.42
N ASP A 13 -3.67 6.35 -17.45
CA ASP A 13 -2.70 6.71 -18.48
C ASP A 13 -3.04 6.08 -19.83
N THR A 14 -3.67 6.88 -20.68
CA THR A 14 -4.08 6.46 -22.03
C THR A 14 -2.90 6.29 -22.97
N ILE A 15 -1.84 7.10 -22.82
CA ILE A 15 -0.64 7.04 -23.65
C ILE A 15 0.09 5.72 -23.45
N THR A 16 0.34 5.36 -22.18
CA THR A 16 0.94 4.06 -21.84
C THR A 16 0.05 2.91 -22.30
N LYS A 17 -1.28 3.00 -22.06
CA LYS A 17 -2.24 1.99 -22.51
C LYS A 17 -2.13 1.74 -24.03
N ASP A 18 -2.19 2.80 -24.83
CA ASP A 18 -2.18 2.68 -26.29
C ASP A 18 -0.84 2.13 -26.80
N SER A 19 0.27 2.51 -26.16
CA SER A 19 1.60 1.98 -26.45
C SER A 19 1.70 0.47 -26.17
N LEU A 20 1.18 0.04 -25.00
CA LEU A 20 1.17 -1.39 -24.64
C LEU A 20 0.26 -2.21 -25.54
N LEU A 21 -0.89 -1.67 -25.95
CA LEU A 21 -1.78 -2.33 -26.91
C LEU A 21 -1.12 -2.47 -28.30
N LYS A 22 -0.31 -1.48 -28.73
CA LYS A 22 0.48 -1.60 -29.98
C LYS A 22 1.53 -2.70 -29.88
N LEU A 23 2.22 -2.84 -28.73
CA LEU A 23 3.18 -3.92 -28.51
C LEU A 23 2.49 -5.29 -28.61
N GLU A 24 1.34 -5.49 -27.94
CA GLU A 24 0.59 -6.75 -28.05
C GLU A 24 0.14 -7.07 -29.49
N LYS A 25 -0.33 -6.04 -30.23
CA LYS A 25 -0.68 -6.21 -31.65
C LYS A 25 0.52 -6.62 -32.52
N SER A 26 1.71 -6.22 -32.12
CA SER A 26 2.99 -6.60 -32.78
C SER A 26 3.52 -7.96 -32.29
N GLY A 27 2.75 -8.71 -31.49
CA GLY A 27 3.15 -10.02 -30.99
C GLY A 27 4.10 -9.97 -29.78
N ILE A 28 4.29 -8.80 -29.16
CA ILE A 28 5.13 -8.64 -27.98
C ILE A 28 4.22 -8.72 -26.73
N PRO A 29 4.33 -9.78 -25.90
CA PRO A 29 3.48 -9.95 -24.73
C PRO A 29 3.79 -8.91 -23.65
N VAL A 30 2.73 -8.48 -22.95
CA VAL A 30 2.79 -7.49 -21.88
C VAL A 30 2.20 -8.11 -20.61
N VAL A 31 2.93 -7.98 -19.49
CA VAL A 31 2.47 -8.35 -18.16
C VAL A 31 2.53 -7.11 -17.27
N LEU A 32 1.43 -6.77 -16.64
CA LEU A 32 1.37 -5.71 -15.64
C LEU A 32 1.82 -6.23 -14.28
N ILE A 33 2.45 -5.38 -13.50
CA ILE A 33 2.81 -5.67 -12.11
C ILE A 33 2.37 -4.53 -11.19
N ASP A 34 1.87 -4.84 -10.00
CA ASP A 34 1.48 -3.89 -8.97
C ASP A 34 0.29 -2.99 -9.33
N ARG A 35 0.31 -2.37 -10.48
CA ARG A 35 -0.71 -1.42 -10.93
C ARG A 35 -1.37 -1.86 -12.22
N ASP A 36 -2.64 -1.53 -12.34
CA ASP A 36 -3.48 -1.87 -13.50
C ASP A 36 -3.65 -0.69 -14.46
N ILE A 37 -4.12 -0.97 -15.67
CA ILE A 37 -4.53 0.04 -16.66
C ILE A 37 -6.01 -0.15 -16.97
N ARG A 38 -6.79 0.90 -16.80
CA ARG A 38 -8.23 0.89 -17.07
C ARG A 38 -8.52 0.82 -18.57
N GLY A 39 -9.49 -0.04 -18.93
CA GLY A 39 -9.96 -0.14 -20.33
C GLY A 39 -9.07 -0.99 -21.24
N ALA A 40 -8.18 -1.82 -20.67
CA ALA A 40 -7.45 -2.87 -21.37
C ALA A 40 -7.40 -4.14 -20.53
N ARG A 41 -7.22 -5.30 -21.16
CA ARG A 41 -7.11 -6.60 -20.50
C ARG A 41 -5.71 -7.18 -20.72
N PHE A 42 -4.76 -6.68 -19.96
CA PHE A 42 -3.42 -7.27 -19.89
C PHE A 42 -3.37 -8.35 -18.81
N ASP A 43 -2.50 -9.31 -19.00
CA ASP A 43 -2.09 -10.21 -17.93
C ASP A 43 -1.39 -9.42 -16.84
N GLY A 44 -1.52 -9.83 -15.58
CA GLY A 44 -0.87 -9.09 -14.51
C GLY A 44 -0.84 -9.80 -13.17
N VAL A 45 0.12 -9.36 -12.36
CA VAL A 45 0.34 -9.83 -10.99
C VAL A 45 0.17 -8.67 -10.02
N PHE A 46 -0.74 -8.80 -9.10
CA PHE A 46 -1.20 -7.74 -8.21
C PHE A 46 -1.15 -8.20 -6.76
N VAL A 47 -1.35 -7.26 -5.84
CA VAL A 47 -1.52 -7.50 -4.41
C VAL A 47 -2.96 -7.17 -4.02
N ASP A 48 -3.49 -7.86 -3.01
CA ASP A 48 -4.76 -7.47 -2.40
C ASP A 48 -4.54 -6.25 -1.49
N ASN A 49 -4.61 -5.08 -2.12
CA ASN A 49 -4.43 -3.79 -1.42
C ASN A 49 -5.57 -3.48 -0.45
N PHE A 50 -6.81 -3.90 -0.82
CA PHE A 50 -7.97 -3.68 0.03
C PHE A 50 -7.87 -4.54 1.28
N GLY A 51 -7.70 -5.86 1.13
CA GLY A 51 -7.59 -6.78 2.26
C GLY A 51 -6.41 -6.45 3.16
N GLY A 52 -5.23 -6.15 2.58
CA GLY A 52 -4.05 -5.78 3.37
C GLY A 52 -4.26 -4.50 4.19
N ALA A 53 -4.90 -3.49 3.63
CA ALA A 53 -5.21 -2.27 4.38
C ALA A 53 -6.30 -2.49 5.43
N TYR A 54 -7.33 -3.27 5.10
CA TYR A 54 -8.36 -3.67 6.04
C TYR A 54 -7.76 -4.37 7.27
N ASP A 55 -6.99 -5.43 7.05
CA ASP A 55 -6.39 -6.21 8.14
C ASP A 55 -5.37 -5.39 8.94
N GLY A 56 -4.57 -4.52 8.27
CA GLY A 56 -3.64 -3.63 8.96
C GLY A 56 -4.35 -2.65 9.90
N VAL A 57 -5.48 -2.08 9.47
CA VAL A 57 -6.29 -1.19 10.30
C VAL A 57 -7.04 -1.96 11.40
N ASP A 58 -7.52 -3.16 11.11
CA ASP A 58 -8.15 -4.04 12.10
C ASP A 58 -7.17 -4.39 13.24
N VAL A 59 -5.89 -4.59 12.93
CA VAL A 59 -4.85 -4.73 13.97
C VAL A 59 -4.81 -3.51 14.90
N LEU A 60 -4.83 -2.30 14.36
CA LEU A 60 -4.87 -1.09 15.19
C LEU A 60 -6.15 -1.02 16.05
N ILE A 61 -7.29 -1.40 15.46
CA ILE A 61 -8.58 -1.44 16.17
C ILE A 61 -8.56 -2.46 17.31
N ARG A 62 -8.01 -3.66 17.09
CA ARG A 62 -7.85 -4.72 18.10
C ARG A 62 -6.88 -4.32 19.21
N ASN A 63 -5.89 -3.47 18.92
CA ASN A 63 -5.04 -2.84 19.94
C ASN A 63 -5.71 -1.63 20.64
N GLY A 64 -7.05 -1.49 20.56
CA GLY A 64 -7.83 -0.51 21.31
C GLY A 64 -7.93 0.87 20.65
N HIS A 65 -7.25 1.12 19.54
CA HIS A 65 -7.30 2.42 18.87
C HIS A 65 -8.69 2.68 18.28
N ARG A 66 -9.21 3.89 18.50
CA ARG A 66 -10.47 4.37 17.94
C ARG A 66 -10.31 5.67 17.15
N LYS A 67 -9.21 6.39 17.38
CA LYS A 67 -8.79 7.59 16.66
C LYS A 67 -7.65 7.20 15.75
N ILE A 68 -7.97 6.63 14.59
CA ILE A 68 -6.99 6.12 13.63
C ILE A 68 -7.00 7.02 12.42
N ALA A 69 -5.85 7.62 12.11
CA ALA A 69 -5.68 8.39 10.87
C ALA A 69 -5.08 7.53 9.76
N VAL A 70 -5.31 7.93 8.52
CA VAL A 70 -4.68 7.35 7.34
C VAL A 70 -3.92 8.40 6.54
N ILE A 71 -2.68 8.09 6.17
CA ILE A 71 -1.96 8.86 5.15
C ILE A 71 -2.11 8.11 3.83
N ALA A 72 -3.09 8.57 3.05
CA ALA A 72 -3.55 7.92 1.84
C ALA A 72 -2.65 8.21 0.63
N GLY A 73 -2.65 7.29 -0.32
CA GLY A 73 -2.04 7.46 -1.63
C GLY A 73 -2.90 8.28 -2.60
N PRO A 74 -2.40 8.48 -3.84
CA PRO A 74 -3.12 9.25 -4.87
C PRO A 74 -4.47 8.59 -5.20
N SER A 75 -5.52 9.40 -5.28
CA SER A 75 -6.86 8.95 -5.70
C SER A 75 -6.91 8.49 -7.16
N THR A 76 -5.88 8.77 -7.95
CA THR A 76 -5.74 8.34 -9.35
C THR A 76 -5.09 6.96 -9.51
N SER A 77 -4.48 6.43 -8.44
CA SER A 77 -3.87 5.10 -8.44
C SER A 77 -4.81 4.04 -7.85
N LYS A 78 -4.79 2.83 -8.40
CA LYS A 78 -5.58 1.72 -7.89
C LYS A 78 -5.15 1.34 -6.46
N PRO A 79 -3.86 1.14 -6.14
CA PRO A 79 -3.43 0.87 -4.76
C PRO A 79 -3.86 1.96 -3.77
N GLY A 80 -3.75 3.24 -4.13
CA GLY A 80 -4.19 4.35 -3.27
C GLY A 80 -5.67 4.29 -2.92
N LYS A 81 -6.52 4.02 -3.93
CA LYS A 81 -7.96 3.86 -3.71
C LYS A 81 -8.30 2.65 -2.86
N GLU A 82 -7.75 1.48 -3.21
CA GLU A 82 -8.07 0.23 -2.54
C GLU A 82 -7.63 0.24 -1.08
N ARG A 83 -6.44 0.79 -0.77
CA ARG A 83 -5.94 0.91 0.61
C ARG A 83 -6.80 1.87 1.45
N LEU A 84 -7.24 3.00 0.86
CA LEU A 84 -8.16 3.92 1.54
C LEU A 84 -9.54 3.28 1.76
N GLN A 85 -10.04 2.49 0.80
CA GLN A 85 -11.29 1.75 0.95
C GLN A 85 -11.18 0.68 2.05
N GLY A 86 -10.07 -0.06 2.12
CA GLY A 86 -9.82 -1.02 3.20
C GLY A 86 -9.80 -0.37 4.58
N TYR A 87 -9.14 0.80 4.72
CA TYR A 87 -9.20 1.60 5.95
C TYR A 87 -10.63 1.97 6.33
N ARG A 88 -11.41 2.53 5.38
CA ARG A 88 -12.79 2.94 5.65
C ARG A 88 -13.67 1.75 6.07
N GLN A 89 -13.53 0.61 5.38
CA GLN A 89 -14.31 -0.59 5.68
C GLN A 89 -13.98 -1.16 7.05
N ALA A 90 -12.70 -1.23 7.43
CA ALA A 90 -12.30 -1.72 8.75
C ALA A 90 -12.86 -0.83 9.88
N MET A 91 -12.86 0.50 9.70
CA MET A 91 -13.46 1.44 10.65
C MET A 91 -14.98 1.25 10.74
N GLU A 92 -15.66 1.12 9.60
CA GLU A 92 -17.11 0.92 9.52
C GLU A 92 -17.55 -0.40 10.19
N ASP A 93 -16.88 -1.52 9.87
CA ASP A 93 -17.19 -2.82 10.44
C ASP A 93 -16.99 -2.88 11.97
N ALA A 94 -16.06 -2.07 12.47
CA ALA A 94 -15.83 -1.90 13.90
C ALA A 94 -16.80 -0.90 14.56
N GLY A 95 -17.73 -0.28 13.84
CA GLY A 95 -18.63 0.74 14.32
C GLY A 95 -17.94 2.05 14.72
N ILE A 96 -16.76 2.34 14.15
CA ILE A 96 -15.99 3.55 14.43
C ILE A 96 -16.24 4.58 13.32
N PRO A 97 -16.81 5.75 13.61
CA PRO A 97 -17.04 6.77 12.60
C PRO A 97 -15.74 7.25 11.97
N VAL A 98 -15.67 7.23 10.64
CA VAL A 98 -14.54 7.80 9.89
C VAL A 98 -14.64 9.32 9.97
N GLN A 99 -13.61 9.96 10.52
CA GLN A 99 -13.49 11.41 10.58
C GLN A 99 -12.68 11.87 9.36
N GLU A 100 -13.25 12.73 8.52
CA GLU A 100 -12.56 13.19 7.30
C GLU A 100 -11.26 13.96 7.61
N GLU A 101 -11.17 14.62 8.77
CA GLU A 101 -9.94 15.28 9.25
C GLU A 101 -8.79 14.29 9.53
N TYR A 102 -9.08 12.99 9.69
CA TYR A 102 -8.07 11.94 9.86
C TYR A 102 -7.63 11.31 8.55
N ILE A 103 -8.16 11.75 7.42
CA ILE A 103 -7.72 11.31 6.09
C ILE A 103 -6.82 12.38 5.49
N ALA A 104 -5.52 12.13 5.48
CA ALA A 104 -4.55 13.01 4.86
C ALA A 104 -3.97 12.35 3.59
N TYR A 105 -3.67 13.15 2.56
CA TYR A 105 -3.19 12.64 1.27
C TYR A 105 -1.68 12.89 1.14
N GLY A 106 -0.88 11.85 1.41
CA GLY A 106 0.57 11.84 1.24
C GLY A 106 1.01 11.59 -0.20
N ASP A 107 0.09 11.16 -1.10
CA ASP A 107 0.33 10.92 -2.52
C ASP A 107 1.53 9.98 -2.80
N PHE A 108 1.84 9.07 -1.86
CA PHE A 108 3.00 8.20 -1.90
C PHE A 108 4.34 8.94 -1.97
N LYS A 109 4.43 10.13 -1.35
CA LYS A 109 5.61 11.00 -1.29
C LYS A 109 5.99 11.30 0.15
N SER A 110 7.27 11.15 0.47
CA SER A 110 7.80 11.33 1.82
C SER A 110 7.55 12.75 2.35
N GLU A 111 7.79 13.80 1.53
CA GLU A 111 7.59 15.20 1.93
C GLU A 111 6.13 15.51 2.26
N LYS A 112 5.19 15.01 1.42
CA LYS A 112 3.76 15.20 1.66
C LYS A 112 3.28 14.43 2.90
N ALA A 113 3.81 13.23 3.12
CA ALA A 113 3.47 12.44 4.31
C ALA A 113 4.03 13.09 5.59
N TYR A 114 5.21 13.72 5.53
CA TYR A 114 5.74 14.53 6.62
C TYR A 114 4.78 15.67 6.99
N GLU A 115 4.33 16.48 6.02
CA GLU A 115 3.36 17.56 6.27
C GLU A 115 1.98 17.02 6.71
N SER A 116 1.54 15.87 6.18
CA SER A 116 0.33 15.19 6.62
C SER A 116 0.42 14.75 8.07
N THR A 117 1.55 14.19 8.49
CA THR A 117 1.78 13.79 9.90
C THR A 117 1.75 14.99 10.83
N LYS A 118 2.42 16.07 10.43
CA LYS A 118 2.41 17.35 11.15
C LYS A 118 0.99 17.90 11.32
N TYR A 119 0.20 17.89 10.25
CA TYR A 119 -1.20 18.30 10.27
C TYR A 119 -2.02 17.44 11.25
N LEU A 120 -1.94 16.12 11.14
CA LEU A 120 -2.71 15.17 11.94
C LEU A 120 -2.41 15.30 13.45
N LEU A 121 -1.13 15.45 13.81
CA LEU A 121 -0.73 15.61 15.21
C LEU A 121 -0.97 17.03 15.76
N GLY A 122 -1.20 18.00 14.87
CA GLY A 122 -1.59 19.37 15.25
C GLY A 122 -3.09 19.59 15.45
N LEU A 123 -3.93 18.56 15.19
CA LEU A 123 -5.36 18.65 15.39
C LEU A 123 -5.71 18.84 16.87
N LYS A 124 -6.84 19.47 17.15
CA LYS A 124 -7.34 19.64 18.53
C LYS A 124 -7.56 18.29 19.24
N ASN A 125 -7.99 17.29 18.46
CA ASN A 125 -8.12 15.91 18.90
C ASN A 125 -7.21 15.04 18.01
N PRO A 126 -5.91 14.88 18.30
CA PRO A 126 -5.03 14.13 17.44
C PRO A 126 -5.36 12.63 17.41
N PRO A 127 -5.03 11.91 16.33
CA PRO A 127 -5.16 10.46 16.29
C PRO A 127 -4.22 9.79 17.30
N THR A 128 -4.58 8.59 17.75
CA THR A 128 -3.72 7.73 18.58
C THR A 128 -2.95 6.70 17.75
N ALA A 129 -3.33 6.54 16.50
CA ALA A 129 -2.68 5.65 15.56
C ALA A 129 -2.69 6.25 14.15
N ILE A 130 -1.65 5.95 13.36
CA ILE A 130 -1.55 6.30 11.94
C ILE A 130 -1.35 5.02 11.13
N PHE A 131 -2.21 4.80 10.14
CA PHE A 131 -1.98 3.85 9.06
C PHE A 131 -1.34 4.58 7.87
N SER A 132 -0.11 4.22 7.53
CA SER A 132 0.62 4.82 6.41
C SER A 132 0.56 3.91 5.20
N SER A 133 0.03 4.42 4.09
CA SER A 133 -0.40 3.61 2.96
C SER A 133 0.71 3.16 1.99
N ASN A 134 1.99 3.49 2.22
CA ASN A 134 3.16 2.94 1.52
C ASN A 134 4.48 3.29 2.24
N ASN A 135 5.59 2.68 1.79
CA ASN A 135 6.93 2.87 2.35
C ASN A 135 7.39 4.35 2.36
N GLU A 136 7.22 5.10 1.27
CA GLU A 136 7.60 6.52 1.20
C GLU A 136 6.80 7.38 2.18
N SER A 137 5.48 7.13 2.28
CA SER A 137 4.65 7.82 3.29
C SER A 137 5.08 7.45 4.71
N THR A 138 5.45 6.20 4.94
CA THR A 138 5.95 5.75 6.25
C THR A 138 7.26 6.45 6.62
N LEU A 139 8.19 6.61 5.66
CA LEU A 139 9.44 7.36 5.89
C LEU A 139 9.17 8.84 6.23
N GLY A 140 8.20 9.47 5.56
CA GLY A 140 7.77 10.83 5.89
C GLY A 140 7.21 10.96 7.29
N CYS A 141 6.36 9.99 7.72
CA CYS A 141 5.86 9.91 9.09
C CYS A 141 7.00 9.78 10.09
N LEU A 142 7.87 8.82 9.88
CA LEU A 142 9.00 8.54 10.78
C LEU A 142 9.92 9.75 10.90
N LYS A 143 10.19 10.45 9.81
CA LYS A 143 10.99 11.67 9.84
C LYS A 143 10.37 12.71 10.77
N TYR A 144 9.09 13.03 10.62
CA TYR A 144 8.41 14.00 11.48
C TYR A 144 8.41 13.56 12.94
N LEU A 145 8.09 12.29 13.23
CA LEU A 145 8.04 11.75 14.58
C LEU A 145 9.41 11.81 15.25
N THR A 146 10.46 11.40 14.54
CA THR A 146 11.87 11.44 15.04
C THR A 146 12.31 12.85 15.37
N GLU A 147 12.04 13.85 14.51
CA GLU A 147 12.36 15.25 14.76
C GLU A 147 11.66 15.84 15.99
N ARG A 148 10.56 15.22 16.42
CA ARG A 148 9.78 15.58 17.61
C ARG A 148 10.09 14.72 18.84
N GLY A 149 10.98 13.74 18.72
CA GLY A 149 11.27 12.79 19.77
C GLY A 149 10.13 11.82 20.09
N ILE A 150 9.13 11.70 19.19
CA ILE A 150 7.98 10.82 19.36
C ILE A 150 8.35 9.41 18.87
N VAL A 151 8.15 8.42 19.71
CA VAL A 151 8.51 7.02 19.41
C VAL A 151 7.27 6.22 19.05
N PRO A 152 7.15 5.69 17.81
CA PRO A 152 6.07 4.79 17.44
C PRO A 152 6.00 3.55 18.35
N GLY A 153 4.78 3.20 18.77
CA GLY A 153 4.55 2.12 19.72
C GLY A 153 4.63 2.56 21.20
N GLN A 154 5.00 3.81 21.47
CA GLN A 154 4.99 4.38 22.81
C GLN A 154 3.98 5.52 22.94
N GLU A 155 4.10 6.58 22.16
CA GLU A 155 3.22 7.76 22.23
C GLU A 155 2.15 7.75 21.15
N ILE A 156 2.43 7.16 20.02
CA ILE A 156 1.51 6.97 18.89
C ILE A 156 1.75 5.62 18.24
N ALA A 157 0.69 4.94 17.83
CA ALA A 157 0.86 3.76 17.01
C ALA A 157 1.12 4.15 15.54
N LEU A 158 2.01 3.39 14.89
CA LEU A 158 2.28 3.51 13.46
C LEU A 158 2.29 2.12 12.83
N LEU A 159 1.48 1.93 11.79
CA LEU A 159 1.48 0.72 10.97
C LEU A 159 1.65 1.12 9.50
N GLY A 160 2.67 0.58 8.85
CA GLY A 160 2.99 0.88 7.46
C GLY A 160 2.43 -0.15 6.48
N PHE A 161 2.30 0.24 5.22
CA PHE A 161 2.11 -0.69 4.10
C PHE A 161 3.41 -0.76 3.31
N ASP A 162 3.87 -1.96 3.01
CA ASP A 162 5.20 -2.33 2.53
C ASP A 162 6.29 -2.20 3.61
N ASP A 163 7.14 -3.22 3.70
CA ASP A 163 8.30 -3.18 4.60
C ASP A 163 9.45 -2.36 3.97
N ILE A 164 10.34 -1.85 4.81
CA ILE A 164 11.44 -0.98 4.40
C ILE A 164 12.75 -1.64 4.77
N GLU A 165 13.50 -2.12 3.77
CA GLU A 165 14.73 -2.87 3.96
C GLU A 165 15.77 -2.13 4.82
N THR A 166 15.91 -0.79 4.63
CA THR A 166 16.83 0.01 5.44
C THR A 166 16.48 -0.01 6.92
N LEU A 167 15.19 -0.03 7.27
CA LEU A 167 14.74 -0.10 8.66
C LEU A 167 15.02 -1.48 9.27
N LYS A 168 14.96 -2.55 8.47
CA LYS A 168 15.36 -3.90 8.92
C LYS A 168 16.84 -3.96 9.28
N VAL A 169 17.70 -3.32 8.49
CA VAL A 169 19.16 -3.30 8.74
C VAL A 169 19.51 -2.69 10.10
N ILE A 170 18.78 -1.66 10.52
CA ILE A 170 18.98 -0.99 11.82
C ILE A 170 18.07 -1.56 12.92
N ASP A 171 17.41 -2.68 12.68
CA ASP A 171 16.47 -3.35 13.60
C ASP A 171 15.36 -2.42 14.14
N TYR A 172 14.90 -1.47 13.32
CA TYR A 172 13.81 -0.59 13.69
C TYR A 172 12.48 -1.34 13.77
N LYS A 173 11.78 -1.23 14.88
CA LYS A 173 10.60 -2.03 15.20
C LYS A 173 9.32 -1.42 14.61
N LEU A 174 9.17 -1.50 13.28
CA LEU A 174 8.00 -1.02 12.56
C LEU A 174 7.09 -2.18 12.17
N SER A 175 5.84 -2.14 12.58
CA SER A 175 4.78 -3.07 12.16
C SER A 175 4.24 -2.70 10.78
N VAL A 176 4.07 -3.69 9.93
CA VAL A 176 3.75 -3.45 8.52
C VAL A 176 2.80 -4.51 7.95
N VAL A 177 2.05 -4.10 6.92
CA VAL A 177 1.48 -5.01 5.92
C VAL A 177 2.55 -5.24 4.88
N GLU A 178 3.16 -6.41 4.85
CA GLU A 178 4.22 -6.76 3.89
C GLU A 178 3.66 -7.51 2.70
N ARG A 179 4.01 -7.09 1.51
CA ARG A 179 3.83 -7.85 0.28
C ARG A 179 5.13 -8.53 -0.12
N ASP A 180 5.06 -9.75 -0.61
CA ASP A 180 6.21 -10.44 -1.17
C ASP A 180 6.53 -9.93 -2.59
N ALA A 181 7.29 -8.84 -2.68
CA ALA A 181 7.70 -8.25 -3.94
C ALA A 181 8.54 -9.21 -4.80
N ARG A 182 9.34 -10.10 -4.18
CA ARG A 182 10.12 -11.12 -4.88
C ARG A 182 9.20 -12.14 -5.54
N LYS A 183 8.22 -12.66 -4.80
CA LYS A 183 7.21 -13.58 -5.33
C LYS A 183 6.40 -12.92 -6.45
N GLN A 184 6.04 -11.65 -6.28
CA GLN A 184 5.33 -10.88 -7.30
C GLN A 184 6.13 -10.81 -8.61
N GLY A 185 7.42 -10.49 -8.54
CA GLY A 185 8.32 -10.47 -9.70
C GLY A 185 8.49 -11.85 -10.34
N MET A 186 8.62 -12.91 -9.53
CA MET A 186 8.72 -14.29 -10.02
C MET A 186 7.44 -14.73 -10.76
N GLU A 187 6.27 -14.44 -10.21
CA GLU A 187 4.99 -14.78 -10.85
C GLU A 187 4.77 -13.95 -12.14
N ALA A 188 5.21 -12.69 -12.17
CA ALA A 188 5.15 -11.88 -13.38
C ALA A 188 6.06 -12.44 -14.49
N MET A 189 7.25 -12.90 -14.13
CA MET A 189 8.16 -13.56 -15.10
C MET A 189 7.58 -14.89 -15.59
N LYS A 190 7.04 -15.73 -14.72
CA LYS A 190 6.37 -16.99 -15.12
C LYS A 190 5.24 -16.70 -16.09
N LEU A 191 4.40 -15.72 -15.76
CA LEU A 191 3.27 -15.31 -16.58
C LEU A 191 3.72 -14.82 -17.96
N LEU A 192 4.84 -14.08 -18.03
CA LEU A 192 5.44 -13.66 -19.28
C LEU A 192 5.99 -14.86 -20.09
N MET A 193 6.65 -15.82 -19.44
CA MET A 193 7.17 -17.03 -20.10
C MET A 193 6.06 -17.91 -20.66
N GLU A 194 4.93 -18.02 -19.97
CA GLU A 194 3.73 -18.70 -20.48
C GLU A 194 3.23 -18.09 -21.80
N CYS A 195 3.41 -16.77 -21.99
CA CYS A 195 3.03 -16.11 -23.25
C CYS A 195 3.84 -16.58 -24.47
N PHE A 196 5.07 -17.05 -24.27
CA PHE A 196 5.91 -17.55 -25.36
C PHE A 196 5.62 -19.00 -25.72
N THR A 197 5.19 -19.81 -24.75
CA THR A 197 4.96 -21.25 -24.95
C THR A 197 3.56 -21.58 -25.47
N ASP A 198 2.57 -20.77 -25.14
CA ASP A 198 1.15 -21.05 -25.49
C ASP A 198 0.48 -19.87 -26.22
N SER A 199 1.09 -19.44 -27.33
CA SER A 199 0.67 -18.23 -28.03
C SER A 199 -0.68 -18.31 -28.76
N LYS A 200 -1.19 -19.52 -29.10
CA LYS A 200 -2.36 -19.69 -29.98
C LYS A 200 -3.71 -19.87 -29.27
N ASN A 201 -3.75 -20.43 -28.04
CA ASN A 201 -4.99 -20.75 -27.34
C ASN A 201 -5.14 -20.02 -25.99
N ARG A 202 -4.26 -19.08 -25.67
CA ARG A 202 -4.21 -18.46 -24.37
C ARG A 202 -5.32 -17.45 -24.14
N GLN A 203 -6.05 -17.62 -23.04
CA GLN A 203 -6.99 -16.62 -22.56
C GLN A 203 -6.23 -15.44 -21.98
N ARG A 204 -6.36 -14.26 -22.59
CA ARG A 204 -5.72 -13.01 -22.12
C ARG A 204 -6.44 -12.44 -20.90
N GLY A 205 -5.72 -11.65 -20.11
CA GLY A 205 -6.27 -11.00 -18.93
C GLY A 205 -6.21 -11.86 -17.67
N LYS A 206 -5.27 -12.82 -17.60
CA LYS A 206 -4.98 -13.61 -16.40
C LYS A 206 -4.52 -12.69 -15.28
N ARG A 207 -5.17 -12.78 -14.12
CA ARG A 207 -4.87 -11.95 -12.96
C ARG A 207 -4.43 -12.85 -11.81
N ILE A 208 -3.22 -12.63 -11.32
CA ILE A 208 -2.65 -13.34 -10.17
C ILE A 208 -2.61 -12.36 -9.01
N LEU A 209 -3.18 -12.74 -7.87
CA LEU A 209 -3.03 -12.01 -6.61
C LEU A 209 -1.95 -12.69 -5.77
N VAL A 210 -0.93 -11.93 -5.40
CA VAL A 210 0.09 -12.37 -4.44
C VAL A 210 -0.39 -12.03 -3.03
N PRO A 211 -0.34 -12.97 -2.08
CA PRO A 211 -0.75 -12.71 -0.71
C PRO A 211 0.16 -11.67 -0.04
N TYR A 212 -0.39 -10.97 0.94
CA TYR A 212 0.33 -10.17 1.92
C TYR A 212 0.41 -10.91 3.26
N GLN A 213 1.19 -10.39 4.17
CA GLN A 213 1.23 -10.81 5.57
C GLN A 213 1.32 -9.59 6.49
N ILE A 214 0.80 -9.73 7.71
CA ILE A 214 0.94 -8.71 8.74
C ILE A 214 2.14 -9.07 9.61
N ILE A 215 3.12 -8.17 9.71
CA ILE A 215 4.30 -8.34 10.54
C ILE A 215 4.23 -7.35 11.69
N LEU A 216 4.01 -7.86 12.89
CA LEU A 216 3.91 -7.06 14.11
C LEU A 216 5.28 -6.98 14.79
N ARG A 217 5.74 -5.76 15.09
CA ARG A 217 7.02 -5.49 15.73
C ARG A 217 6.90 -4.55 16.94
N GLY A 218 5.65 -4.15 17.30
CA GLY A 218 5.35 -3.36 18.49
C GLY A 218 4.96 -1.91 18.20
N SER A 219 5.20 -1.37 17.00
CA SER A 219 4.80 0.00 16.68
C SER A 219 3.29 0.19 16.50
N GLU A 220 2.52 -0.90 16.41
CA GLU A 220 1.06 -0.90 16.36
C GLU A 220 0.40 -0.64 17.72
N LYS A 221 1.17 -0.64 18.80
CA LYS A 221 0.70 -0.40 20.17
C LYS A 221 0.80 1.07 20.56
N SER A 222 0.19 1.46 21.68
CA SER A 222 0.42 2.76 22.32
C SER A 222 0.60 2.59 23.83
N ALA A 223 1.31 3.54 24.47
CA ALA A 223 1.66 3.49 25.88
C ALA A 223 0.46 3.42 26.84
N LYS A 224 -0.76 3.71 26.40
CA LYS A 224 -1.96 3.62 27.26
C LYS A 224 -2.39 2.18 27.58
N GLU A 225 -1.80 1.16 26.94
CA GLU A 225 -2.13 -0.25 27.16
C GLU A 225 -1.05 -1.02 27.95
N ILE A 226 0.06 -0.38 28.32
CA ILE A 226 1.12 -1.02 29.13
C ILE A 226 0.85 -0.89 30.64
N CYS A 227 -0.18 -0.18 31.04
CA CYS A 227 -0.61 -0.04 32.44
C CYS A 227 -1.90 -0.82 32.70
N VAL A 228 -1.86 -2.15 32.64
CA VAL A 228 -2.77 -3.06 33.35
C VAL A 228 -2.00 -4.27 33.84
#